data_a7851e9ccd1602361934148d68099860
#
_entry.id   a7851e9ccd1602361934148d68099860
#
_cell.length_a   1.000
_cell.length_b   1.000
_cell.length_c   1.000
_cell.angle_alpha   90.00
_cell.angle_beta   90.00
_cell.angle_gamma   90.00
#
_symmetry.space_group_name_H-M   'P 1'
#
loop_
_entity.id
_entity.type
_entity.pdbx_description
1 polymer ?
#
loop_
_entity_poly.entity_id
_entity_poly.type
_entity_poly.pdbx_seq_one_letter_code
_entity_poly.pdbx_strand_id
1 'polypeptide(L)'
;MKNYDIVIVGAGCSGLSLAYRLINSSYSVCVIENKPITNRIRKTWSYWDDYDHPFKHLNKYINKKLSIHNNKSTSILDCSEQNYCSIDSYDFDKYVLNNIDECANVEIMFDTEIKEIITTHDRYDINLNKGSINAKYIFDSRPNSQAIEMKQVFKGLFIRFNKEIKNFNTQLMDFTDKNEFHFFYCLPMGDDTYLFESTYYTSLRKDKNEMTDEVHEYIKKRYGNEYSII
;
A
#
# COMPACT_ATOMS: atom_id res chain seq x y z
N MET A 1 26.21 -19.94 -10.18
CA MET A 1 24.78 -19.60 -9.94
C MET A 1 24.60 -19.48 -8.43
N LYS A 2 23.98 -18.41 -7.96
CA LYS A 2 23.78 -18.19 -6.51
C LYS A 2 22.54 -18.99 -6.04
N ASN A 3 22.63 -19.65 -4.90
CA ASN A 3 21.58 -20.50 -4.37
C ASN A 3 20.94 -19.84 -3.16
N TYR A 4 19.62 -19.85 -3.10
CA TYR A 4 18.85 -19.37 -1.97
C TYR A 4 17.87 -20.45 -1.46
N ASP A 5 17.56 -20.42 -0.17
CA ASP A 5 16.46 -21.24 0.33
C ASP A 5 15.12 -20.65 -0.11
N ILE A 6 15.00 -19.32 -0.07
CA ILE A 6 13.75 -18.61 -0.37
C ILE A 6 14.02 -17.47 -1.35
N VAL A 7 13.21 -17.38 -2.40
CA VAL A 7 13.11 -16.19 -3.25
C VAL A 7 11.73 -15.56 -3.08
N ILE A 8 11.70 -14.26 -2.83
CA ILE A 8 10.49 -13.44 -2.73
C ILE A 8 10.44 -12.52 -3.94
N VAL A 9 9.39 -12.60 -4.74
CA VAL A 9 9.20 -11.77 -5.93
C VAL A 9 8.33 -10.58 -5.58
N GLY A 10 8.91 -9.39 -5.69
CA GLY A 10 8.30 -8.11 -5.37
C GLY A 10 8.69 -7.59 -3.98
N ALA A 11 9.23 -6.37 -3.92
CA ALA A 11 9.55 -5.65 -2.69
C ALA A 11 8.41 -4.71 -2.26
N GLY A 12 7.15 -5.08 -2.46
CA GLY A 12 5.98 -4.38 -1.94
C GLY A 12 5.73 -4.68 -0.46
N CYS A 13 4.59 -4.22 0.08
CA CYS A 13 4.21 -4.45 1.47
C CYS A 13 4.30 -5.94 1.86
N SER A 14 3.72 -6.82 1.06
CA SER A 14 3.69 -8.27 1.33
C SER A 14 5.08 -8.89 1.31
N GLY A 15 5.86 -8.63 0.24
CA GLY A 15 7.21 -9.21 0.10
C GLY A 15 8.17 -8.72 1.16
N LEU A 16 8.19 -7.41 1.45
CA LEU A 16 9.05 -6.84 2.49
C LEU A 16 8.62 -7.28 3.90
N SER A 17 7.31 -7.44 4.17
CA SER A 17 6.83 -7.98 5.45
C SER A 17 7.30 -9.42 5.68
N LEU A 18 7.29 -10.25 4.64
CA LEU A 18 7.81 -11.61 4.71
C LEU A 18 9.33 -11.61 4.90
N ALA A 19 10.06 -10.80 4.12
CA ALA A 19 11.50 -10.66 4.24
C ALA A 19 11.91 -10.23 5.65
N TYR A 20 11.25 -9.22 6.22
CA TYR A 20 11.49 -8.75 7.60
C TYR A 20 11.33 -9.88 8.64
N ARG A 21 10.32 -10.73 8.49
CA ARG A 21 10.11 -11.86 9.42
C ARG A 21 11.17 -12.95 9.30
N LEU A 22 11.93 -12.94 8.22
CA LEU A 22 12.99 -13.93 7.95
C LEU A 22 14.40 -13.44 8.29
N ILE A 23 14.61 -12.18 8.70
CA ILE A 23 15.94 -11.61 8.98
C ILE A 23 16.71 -12.37 10.07
N ASN A 24 16.03 -13.00 11.02
CA ASN A 24 16.64 -13.79 12.10
C ASN A 24 16.51 -15.31 11.88
N SER A 25 16.16 -15.73 10.66
CA SER A 25 16.06 -17.14 10.32
C SER A 25 17.40 -17.71 9.84
N SER A 26 17.51 -19.03 9.79
CA SER A 26 18.64 -19.72 9.16
C SER A 26 18.53 -19.80 7.64
N TYR A 27 17.46 -19.31 7.04
CA TYR A 27 17.25 -19.34 5.60
C TYR A 27 18.05 -18.23 4.90
N SER A 28 18.66 -18.59 3.77
CA SER A 28 19.18 -17.60 2.82
C SER A 28 18.02 -17.10 1.94
N VAL A 29 17.77 -15.78 1.95
CA VAL A 29 16.62 -15.15 1.32
C VAL A 29 17.06 -14.13 0.28
N CYS A 30 16.41 -14.15 -0.88
CA CYS A 30 16.58 -13.11 -1.90
C CYS A 30 15.23 -12.49 -2.24
N VAL A 31 15.14 -11.17 -2.15
CA VAL A 31 13.98 -10.39 -2.62
C VAL A 31 14.32 -9.81 -4.00
N ILE A 32 13.47 -10.01 -4.99
CA ILE A 32 13.66 -9.50 -6.34
C ILE A 32 12.60 -8.45 -6.65
N GLU A 33 13.05 -7.24 -6.99
CA GLU A 33 12.17 -6.13 -7.37
C GLU A 33 12.58 -5.58 -8.74
N ASN A 34 11.61 -5.50 -9.66
CA ASN A 34 11.87 -5.07 -11.03
C ASN A 34 12.11 -3.55 -11.17
N LYS A 35 11.70 -2.77 -10.18
CA LYS A 35 11.89 -1.32 -10.19
C LYS A 35 13.12 -0.93 -9.40
N PRO A 36 13.84 0.13 -9.82
CA PRO A 36 14.87 0.72 -8.98
C PRO A 36 14.26 1.31 -7.71
N ILE A 37 15.06 1.34 -6.65
CA ILE A 37 14.63 1.87 -5.35
C ILE A 37 14.12 3.32 -5.45
N THR A 38 14.68 4.11 -6.36
CA THR A 38 14.31 5.51 -6.59
C THR A 38 12.92 5.68 -7.20
N ASN A 39 12.33 4.63 -7.76
CA ASN A 39 11.02 4.66 -8.42
C ASN A 39 9.89 4.14 -7.50
N ARG A 40 10.13 4.07 -6.21
CA ARG A 40 9.08 3.70 -5.25
C ARG A 40 8.07 4.84 -5.12
N ILE A 41 6.79 4.48 -5.25
CA ILE A 41 5.68 5.45 -5.15
C ILE A 41 5.15 5.39 -3.73
N ARG A 42 5.05 6.57 -3.09
CA ARG A 42 4.44 6.70 -1.77
C ARG A 42 2.99 6.22 -1.81
N LYS A 43 2.62 5.39 -0.83
CA LYS A 43 1.28 4.83 -0.63
C LYS A 43 0.90 4.94 0.84
N THR A 44 -0.40 4.94 1.09
CA THR A 44 -0.94 4.71 2.42
C THR A 44 -1.51 3.30 2.46
N TRP A 45 -1.14 2.55 3.49
CA TRP A 45 -1.76 1.27 3.79
C TRP A 45 -2.55 1.39 5.06
N SER A 46 -3.80 0.92 5.02
CA SER A 46 -4.66 0.90 6.19
C SER A 46 -5.11 -0.52 6.49
N TYR A 47 -5.24 -0.82 7.78
CA TYR A 47 -5.54 -2.17 8.24
C TYR A 47 -6.29 -2.14 9.57
N TRP A 48 -6.99 -3.23 9.87
CA TRP A 48 -7.58 -3.47 11.16
C TRP A 48 -6.53 -4.08 12.11
N ASP A 49 -6.30 -3.43 13.25
CA ASP A 49 -5.29 -3.87 14.22
C ASP A 49 -5.87 -4.96 15.13
N ASP A 50 -6.01 -6.17 14.58
CA ASP A 50 -6.62 -7.34 15.20
C ASP A 50 -5.61 -8.37 15.75
N TYR A 51 -4.32 -8.19 15.46
CA TYR A 51 -3.25 -9.07 15.95
C TYR A 51 -1.96 -8.32 16.19
N ASP A 52 -1.05 -8.92 16.94
CA ASP A 52 0.26 -8.33 17.18
C ASP A 52 1.20 -8.50 15.98
N HIS A 53 1.85 -7.41 15.58
CA HIS A 53 2.78 -7.40 14.47
C HIS A 53 3.88 -6.33 14.66
N PRO A 54 5.08 -6.51 14.05
CA PRO A 54 6.25 -5.66 14.32
C PRO A 54 6.13 -4.21 13.80
N PHE A 55 5.10 -3.87 13.05
CA PHE A 55 4.96 -2.58 12.38
C PHE A 55 4.00 -1.61 13.07
N LYS A 56 3.43 -1.96 14.23
CA LYS A 56 2.48 -1.11 14.97
C LYS A 56 3.05 0.27 15.32
N HIS A 57 4.33 0.35 15.61
CA HIS A 57 5.02 1.60 15.93
C HIS A 57 5.14 2.58 14.74
N LEU A 58 4.86 2.12 13.51
CA LEU A 58 4.83 2.92 12.29
C LEU A 58 3.47 3.55 12.00
N ASN A 59 2.46 3.29 12.84
CA ASN A 59 1.14 3.87 12.65
C ASN A 59 1.21 5.39 12.65
N LYS A 60 0.76 6.00 11.55
CA LYS A 60 0.63 7.47 11.43
C LYS A 60 -0.60 7.97 12.13
N TYR A 61 -1.67 7.20 12.06
CA TYR A 61 -2.92 7.53 12.72
C TYR A 61 -3.70 6.28 13.09
N ILE A 62 -4.40 6.37 14.23
CA ILE A 62 -5.24 5.32 14.78
C ILE A 62 -6.67 5.84 14.85
N ASN A 63 -7.54 5.29 14.02
CA ASN A 63 -8.94 5.66 13.96
C ASN A 63 -9.76 4.76 14.88
N LYS A 64 -10.45 5.38 15.84
CA LYS A 64 -11.39 4.69 16.72
C LYS A 64 -12.84 4.76 16.24
N LYS A 65 -13.09 5.63 15.28
CA LYS A 65 -14.42 5.79 14.64
C LYS A 65 -14.24 6.05 13.17
N LEU A 66 -15.05 5.38 12.37
CA LEU A 66 -15.13 5.56 10.93
C LEU A 66 -16.56 5.86 10.53
N SER A 67 -16.75 6.59 9.44
CA SER A 67 -18.07 6.82 8.87
C SER A 67 -18.16 6.20 7.47
N ILE A 68 -19.35 5.69 7.18
CA ILE A 68 -19.79 5.34 5.83
C ILE A 68 -20.99 6.22 5.56
N HIS A 69 -20.93 7.01 4.52
CA HIS A 69 -21.97 7.97 4.17
C HIS A 69 -22.50 7.73 2.76
N ASN A 70 -23.80 7.93 2.62
CA ASN A 70 -24.47 8.08 1.33
C ASN A 70 -25.51 9.20 1.45
N ASN A 71 -26.15 9.61 0.35
CA ASN A 71 -27.11 10.72 0.34
C ASN A 71 -28.31 10.59 1.28
N LYS A 72 -28.56 9.39 1.82
CA LYS A 72 -29.75 9.11 2.64
C LYS A 72 -29.39 8.91 4.12
N SER A 73 -28.19 8.45 4.41
CA SER A 73 -27.81 8.05 5.77
C SER A 73 -26.29 8.08 6.00
N THR A 74 -25.93 8.16 7.26
CA THR A 74 -24.56 7.99 7.74
C THR A 74 -24.53 6.89 8.78
N SER A 75 -23.70 5.89 8.58
CA SER A 75 -23.38 4.87 9.57
C SER A 75 -22.03 5.18 10.20
N ILE A 76 -21.97 5.11 11.54
CA ILE A 76 -20.73 5.26 12.30
C ILE A 76 -20.31 3.88 12.79
N LEU A 77 -19.09 3.49 12.46
CA LEU A 77 -18.42 2.29 12.95
C LEU A 77 -17.59 2.66 14.16
N ASP A 78 -17.89 2.07 15.31
CA ASP A 78 -17.02 2.16 16.49
C ASP A 78 -15.91 1.11 16.35
N CYS A 79 -14.66 1.58 16.31
CA CYS A 79 -13.49 0.75 16.14
C CYS A 79 -12.64 0.72 17.43
N SER A 80 -13.23 1.02 18.60
CA SER A 80 -12.49 1.12 19.87
C SER A 80 -11.91 -0.21 20.33
N GLU A 81 -12.52 -1.33 19.98
CA GLU A 81 -12.01 -2.68 20.28
C GLU A 81 -11.01 -3.18 19.23
N GLN A 82 -11.15 -2.73 17.98
CA GLN A 82 -10.31 -3.10 16.85
C GLN A 82 -10.01 -1.86 16.02
N ASN A 83 -8.91 -1.18 16.33
CA ASN A 83 -8.56 0.07 15.70
C ASN A 83 -8.32 -0.07 14.19
N TYR A 84 -8.70 0.96 13.44
CA TYR A 84 -8.33 1.09 12.04
C TYR A 84 -7.10 1.98 11.93
N CYS A 85 -5.97 1.40 11.53
CA CYS A 85 -4.66 2.04 11.53
C CYS A 85 -4.18 2.35 10.13
N SER A 86 -3.37 3.40 9.99
CA SER A 86 -2.76 3.80 8.73
C SER A 86 -1.26 3.91 8.85
N ILE A 87 -0.53 3.34 7.87
CA ILE A 87 0.93 3.37 7.75
C ILE A 87 1.31 4.05 6.44
N ASP A 88 2.32 4.91 6.48
CA ASP A 88 2.98 5.45 5.30
C ASP A 88 4.00 4.44 4.75
N SER A 89 3.93 4.16 3.44
CA SER A 89 4.81 3.20 2.80
C SER A 89 6.29 3.61 2.84
N TYR A 90 6.62 4.90 2.86
CA TYR A 90 8.01 5.34 2.96
C TYR A 90 8.61 5.04 4.33
N ASP A 91 7.84 5.22 5.41
CA ASP A 91 8.31 4.88 6.74
C ASP A 91 8.46 3.37 6.90
N PHE A 92 7.52 2.61 6.38
CA PHE A 92 7.61 1.15 6.33
C PHE A 92 8.82 0.67 5.54
N ASP A 93 9.01 1.19 4.32
CA ASP A 93 10.15 0.84 3.47
C ASP A 93 11.46 1.16 4.17
N LYS A 94 11.60 2.37 4.71
CA LYS A 94 12.81 2.80 5.43
C LYS A 94 13.10 1.88 6.63
N TYR A 95 12.09 1.57 7.41
CA TYR A 95 12.24 0.70 8.57
C TYR A 95 12.69 -0.70 8.16
N VAL A 96 12.00 -1.31 7.21
CA VAL A 96 12.29 -2.69 6.79
C VAL A 96 13.63 -2.79 6.08
N LEU A 97 13.94 -1.87 5.16
CA LEU A 97 15.20 -1.90 4.41
C LEU A 97 16.40 -1.70 5.32
N ASN A 98 16.35 -0.77 6.29
CA ASN A 98 17.43 -0.59 7.25
C ASN A 98 17.68 -1.87 8.07
N ASN A 99 16.62 -2.56 8.51
CA ASN A 99 16.79 -3.83 9.25
C ASN A 99 17.35 -4.96 8.37
N ILE A 100 17.00 -4.98 7.08
CA ILE A 100 17.55 -5.95 6.11
C ILE A 100 19.03 -5.66 5.86
N ASP A 101 19.43 -4.41 5.71
CA ASP A 101 20.84 -4.03 5.47
C ASP A 101 21.77 -4.43 6.64
N GLU A 102 21.23 -4.55 7.84
CA GLU A 102 21.97 -5.00 9.04
C GLU A 102 22.06 -6.52 9.15
N CYS A 103 21.33 -7.30 8.32
CA CYS A 103 21.34 -8.76 8.40
C CYS A 103 22.14 -9.41 7.25
N ALA A 104 22.71 -10.59 7.55
CA ALA A 104 23.58 -11.28 6.59
C ALA A 104 22.83 -12.29 5.70
N ASN A 105 21.59 -12.63 6.03
CA ASN A 105 20.86 -13.72 5.39
C ASN A 105 19.78 -13.29 4.40
N VAL A 106 19.49 -11.99 4.30
CA VAL A 106 18.52 -11.44 3.34
C VAL A 106 19.22 -10.47 2.39
N GLU A 107 19.06 -10.68 1.09
CA GLU A 107 19.56 -9.81 0.03
C GLU A 107 18.38 -9.26 -0.79
N ILE A 108 18.46 -8.00 -1.21
CA ILE A 108 17.47 -7.41 -2.11
C ILE A 108 18.14 -7.03 -3.42
N MET A 109 17.58 -7.52 -4.52
CA MET A 109 17.98 -7.18 -5.89
C MET A 109 16.97 -6.23 -6.49
N PHE A 110 17.22 -4.93 -6.40
CA PHE A 110 16.44 -3.92 -7.12
C PHE A 110 16.85 -3.86 -8.60
N ASP A 111 16.02 -3.25 -9.45
CA ASP A 111 16.24 -3.10 -10.89
C ASP A 111 16.55 -4.46 -11.54
N THR A 112 15.86 -5.51 -11.09
CA THR A 112 16.08 -6.89 -11.49
C THR A 112 14.76 -7.53 -11.93
N GLU A 113 14.70 -7.85 -13.22
CA GLU A 113 13.53 -8.44 -13.84
C GLU A 113 13.69 -9.96 -13.95
N ILE A 114 12.66 -10.68 -13.51
CA ILE A 114 12.54 -12.12 -13.75
C ILE A 114 12.03 -12.34 -15.17
N LYS A 115 12.83 -13.02 -16.00
CA LYS A 115 12.48 -13.40 -17.36
C LYS A 115 11.70 -14.70 -17.39
N GLU A 116 12.09 -15.66 -16.56
CA GLU A 116 11.50 -17.00 -16.56
C GLU A 116 11.73 -17.66 -15.21
N ILE A 117 10.79 -18.50 -14.81
CA ILE A 117 10.91 -19.42 -13.66
C ILE A 117 10.68 -20.83 -14.16
N ILE A 118 11.68 -21.69 -14.03
CA ILE A 118 11.65 -23.09 -14.43
C ILE A 118 11.55 -23.93 -13.18
N THR A 119 10.47 -24.72 -13.06
CA THR A 119 10.29 -25.66 -11.97
C THR A 119 11.03 -26.94 -12.29
N THR A 120 11.97 -27.34 -11.44
CA THR A 120 12.64 -28.64 -11.51
C THR A 120 12.11 -29.56 -10.40
N HIS A 121 12.66 -30.75 -10.27
CA HIS A 121 12.17 -31.75 -9.29
C HIS A 121 12.27 -31.26 -7.84
N ASP A 122 13.32 -30.50 -7.49
CA ASP A 122 13.69 -30.16 -6.11
C ASP A 122 13.87 -28.64 -5.86
N ARG A 123 13.76 -27.81 -6.89
CA ARG A 123 14.01 -26.38 -6.82
C ARG A 123 13.41 -25.63 -8.00
N TYR A 124 13.58 -24.31 -7.96
CA TYR A 124 13.25 -23.39 -9.03
C TYR A 124 14.53 -22.76 -9.59
N ASP A 125 14.72 -22.82 -10.91
CA ASP A 125 15.75 -22.08 -11.62
C ASP A 125 15.13 -20.79 -12.14
N ILE A 126 15.71 -19.64 -11.81
CA ILE A 126 15.14 -18.33 -12.06
C ILE A 126 16.09 -17.55 -12.96
N ASN A 127 15.66 -17.30 -14.19
CA ASN A 127 16.39 -16.51 -15.17
C ASN A 127 16.05 -15.03 -15.00
N LEU A 128 17.07 -14.21 -14.79
CA LEU A 128 16.98 -12.77 -14.58
C LEU A 128 17.51 -12.01 -15.80
N ASN A 129 17.22 -10.72 -15.89
CA ASN A 129 17.87 -9.84 -16.86
C ASN A 129 19.40 -9.73 -16.66
N LYS A 130 19.90 -10.07 -15.48
CA LYS A 130 21.33 -9.97 -15.08
C LYS A 130 21.85 -11.32 -14.54
N GLY A 131 21.67 -12.41 -15.27
CA GLY A 131 22.14 -13.73 -14.86
C GLY A 131 21.02 -14.67 -14.40
N SER A 132 21.37 -15.65 -13.56
CA SER A 132 20.40 -16.63 -13.04
C SER A 132 20.74 -17.01 -11.61
N ILE A 133 19.69 -17.35 -10.87
CA ILE A 133 19.77 -17.86 -9.48
C ILE A 133 18.86 -19.09 -9.36
N ASN A 134 18.93 -19.80 -8.24
CA ASN A 134 17.94 -20.81 -7.91
C ASN A 134 17.47 -20.73 -6.47
N ALA A 135 16.31 -21.33 -6.20
CA ALA A 135 15.67 -21.34 -4.89
C ALA A 135 14.96 -22.65 -4.61
N LYS A 136 14.85 -23.02 -3.33
CA LYS A 136 14.01 -24.15 -2.89
C LYS A 136 12.53 -23.75 -2.87
N TYR A 137 12.26 -22.50 -2.45
CA TYR A 137 10.90 -21.94 -2.34
C TYR A 137 10.80 -20.60 -3.03
N ILE A 138 9.65 -20.33 -3.66
CA ILE A 138 9.32 -19.03 -4.25
C ILE A 138 8.02 -18.51 -3.64
N PHE A 139 8.03 -17.26 -3.18
CA PHE A 139 6.84 -16.50 -2.82
C PHE A 139 6.66 -15.38 -3.84
N ASP A 140 5.68 -15.53 -4.72
CA ASP A 140 5.42 -14.56 -5.79
C ASP A 140 4.27 -13.63 -5.40
N SER A 141 4.58 -12.37 -5.13
CA SER A 141 3.61 -11.34 -4.78
C SER A 141 3.07 -10.55 -5.98
N ARG A 142 3.46 -10.92 -7.21
CA ARG A 142 2.95 -10.27 -8.41
C ARG A 142 1.48 -10.59 -8.60
N PRO A 143 0.66 -9.64 -9.06
CA PRO A 143 -0.73 -9.90 -9.36
C PRO A 143 -0.83 -10.94 -10.50
N ASN A 144 -1.79 -11.85 -10.37
CA ASN A 144 -2.07 -12.78 -11.45
C ASN A 144 -2.60 -12.01 -12.67
N SER A 145 -2.05 -12.30 -13.85
CA SER A 145 -2.40 -11.64 -15.12
C SER A 145 -3.72 -12.10 -15.74
N GLN A 146 -4.50 -12.95 -15.06
CA GLN A 146 -5.82 -13.35 -15.54
C GLN A 146 -6.73 -12.13 -15.70
N ALA A 147 -7.65 -12.18 -16.65
CA ALA A 147 -8.56 -11.09 -16.95
C ALA A 147 -9.30 -10.63 -15.69
N ILE A 148 -9.02 -9.40 -15.28
CA ILE A 148 -9.67 -8.78 -14.12
C ILE A 148 -10.88 -8.03 -14.66
N GLU A 149 -12.07 -8.52 -14.34
CA GLU A 149 -13.33 -7.92 -14.78
C GLU A 149 -13.58 -6.57 -14.10
N MET A 150 -13.20 -6.42 -12.83
CA MET A 150 -13.38 -5.19 -12.06
C MET A 150 -12.10 -4.79 -11.35
N LYS A 151 -11.77 -3.51 -11.38
CA LYS A 151 -10.59 -2.92 -10.75
C LYS A 151 -10.99 -1.85 -9.75
N GLN A 152 -10.26 -1.78 -8.67
CA GLN A 152 -10.26 -0.57 -7.84
C GLN A 152 -9.27 0.43 -8.46
N VAL A 153 -9.80 1.54 -8.94
CA VAL A 153 -9.00 2.65 -9.50
C VAL A 153 -9.15 3.85 -8.60
N PHE A 154 -8.05 4.41 -8.16
CA PHE A 154 -8.08 5.52 -7.24
C PHE A 154 -7.00 6.56 -7.51
N LYS A 155 -7.27 7.79 -7.08
CA LYS A 155 -6.34 8.91 -7.06
C LYS A 155 -6.47 9.65 -5.75
N GLY A 156 -5.38 9.67 -4.97
CA GLY A 156 -5.30 10.36 -3.68
C GLY A 156 -4.42 11.60 -3.76
N LEU A 157 -4.75 12.58 -2.90
CA LEU A 157 -3.94 13.76 -2.62
C LEU A 157 -3.70 13.85 -1.12
N PHE A 158 -2.46 14.12 -0.74
CA PHE A 158 -2.12 14.51 0.63
C PHE A 158 -2.30 16.02 0.77
N ILE A 159 -3.12 16.40 1.72
CA ILE A 159 -3.58 17.78 1.91
C ILE A 159 -3.18 18.25 3.31
N ARG A 160 -2.69 19.48 3.38
CA ARG A 160 -2.56 20.23 4.64
C ARG A 160 -3.44 21.46 4.57
N PHE A 161 -4.33 21.62 5.57
CA PHE A 161 -5.17 22.81 5.67
C PHE A 161 -4.43 23.94 6.38
N ASN A 162 -4.73 25.18 5.98
CA ASN A 162 -4.15 26.37 6.62
C ASN A 162 -4.74 26.64 8.01
N LYS A 163 -5.85 25.98 8.35
CA LYS A 163 -6.54 26.05 9.65
C LYS A 163 -6.88 24.64 10.11
N GLU A 164 -6.84 24.41 11.41
CA GLU A 164 -7.29 23.17 12.02
C GLU A 164 -8.73 22.83 11.61
N ILE A 165 -8.95 21.63 11.10
CA ILE A 165 -10.29 21.13 10.85
C ILE A 165 -10.83 20.54 12.14
N LYS A 166 -11.69 21.28 12.81
CA LYS A 166 -12.39 20.77 13.98
C LYS A 166 -13.35 19.65 13.57
N ASN A 167 -13.29 18.53 14.31
CA ASN A 167 -14.18 17.39 14.12
C ASN A 167 -14.07 16.72 12.73
N PHE A 168 -12.85 16.55 12.23
CA PHE A 168 -12.66 15.77 11.01
C PHE A 168 -13.17 14.33 11.24
N ASN A 169 -14.17 13.95 10.44
CA ASN A 169 -14.68 12.57 10.46
C ASN A 169 -13.91 11.75 9.43
N THR A 170 -13.19 10.76 9.90
CA THR A 170 -12.57 9.76 9.04
C THR A 170 -13.65 9.03 8.25
N GLN A 171 -13.55 9.09 6.92
CA GLN A 171 -14.53 8.47 6.04
C GLN A 171 -13.93 7.26 5.36
N LEU A 172 -14.46 6.08 5.70
CA LEU A 172 -14.08 4.84 5.02
C LEU A 172 -14.68 4.83 3.61
N MET A 173 -15.93 5.30 3.46
CA MET A 173 -16.60 5.46 2.18
C MET A 173 -17.60 6.61 2.26
N ASP A 174 -17.40 7.65 1.49
CA ASP A 174 -18.39 8.70 1.25
C ASP A 174 -18.91 8.56 -0.18
N PHE A 175 -20.00 7.81 -0.34
CA PHE A 175 -20.58 7.50 -1.64
C PHE A 175 -21.14 8.73 -2.34
N THR A 176 -20.96 8.79 -3.64
CA THR A 176 -21.49 9.85 -4.48
C THR A 176 -22.72 9.40 -5.26
N ASP A 177 -23.46 10.37 -5.84
CA ASP A 177 -24.65 10.13 -6.68
C ASP A 177 -24.31 9.73 -8.12
N LYS A 178 -23.07 9.37 -8.40
CA LYS A 178 -22.69 8.93 -9.74
C LYS A 178 -23.37 7.60 -10.10
N ASN A 179 -23.66 7.40 -11.37
CA ASN A 179 -24.17 6.13 -11.90
C ASN A 179 -23.08 5.03 -11.95
N GLU A 180 -22.08 5.15 -11.09
CA GLU A 180 -20.94 4.24 -10.98
C GLU A 180 -20.65 3.99 -9.49
N PHE A 181 -20.02 2.87 -9.18
CA PHE A 181 -19.57 2.62 -7.81
C PHE A 181 -18.39 3.52 -7.51
N HIS A 182 -18.68 4.68 -6.94
CA HIS A 182 -17.72 5.73 -6.63
C HIS A 182 -17.91 6.27 -5.22
N PHE A 183 -16.80 6.48 -4.51
CA PHE A 183 -16.79 7.08 -3.18
C PHE A 183 -15.49 7.84 -2.94
N PHE A 184 -15.53 8.75 -1.99
CA PHE A 184 -14.32 9.37 -1.43
C PHE A 184 -13.90 8.63 -0.17
N TYR A 185 -12.59 8.41 -0.06
CA TYR A 185 -11.93 7.88 1.11
C TYR A 185 -11.12 9.01 1.74
N CYS A 186 -11.36 9.32 3.04
CA CYS A 186 -10.76 10.47 3.70
C CYS A 186 -10.17 10.06 5.04
N LEU A 187 -8.85 10.16 5.17
CA LEU A 187 -8.12 9.75 6.36
C LEU A 187 -7.26 10.87 6.93
N PRO A 188 -7.25 11.07 8.25
CA PRO A 188 -6.17 11.80 8.89
C PRO A 188 -4.89 10.96 8.85
N MET A 189 -3.76 11.63 8.59
CA MET A 189 -2.44 11.00 8.47
C MET A 189 -1.44 11.51 9.53
N GLY A 190 -1.94 12.22 10.55
CA GLY A 190 -1.12 12.92 11.54
C GLY A 190 -0.55 14.25 11.03
N ASP A 191 0.00 15.06 11.95
CA ASP A 191 0.68 16.32 11.65
C ASP A 191 -0.11 17.28 10.73
N ASP A 192 -1.43 17.43 10.97
CA ASP A 192 -2.37 18.22 10.15
C ASP A 192 -2.43 17.82 8.68
N THR A 193 -1.97 16.62 8.39
CA THR A 193 -2.00 16.02 7.06
C THR A 193 -3.19 15.08 6.92
N TYR A 194 -3.87 15.16 5.79
CA TYR A 194 -5.03 14.36 5.45
C TYR A 194 -4.85 13.74 4.06
N LEU A 195 -5.29 12.49 3.90
CA LEU A 195 -5.45 11.86 2.60
C LEU A 195 -6.90 12.02 2.15
N PHE A 196 -7.11 12.54 0.95
CA PHE A 196 -8.39 12.53 0.26
C PHE A 196 -8.22 11.75 -1.04
N GLU A 197 -9.07 10.77 -1.26
CA GLU A 197 -8.95 9.86 -2.39
C GLU A 197 -10.28 9.66 -3.10
N SER A 198 -10.32 9.91 -4.42
CA SER A 198 -11.43 9.52 -5.29
C SER A 198 -11.21 8.07 -5.70
N THR A 199 -12.17 7.19 -5.43
CA THR A 199 -12.07 5.74 -5.62
C THR A 199 -13.25 5.20 -6.41
N TYR A 200 -12.94 4.42 -7.46
CA TYR A 200 -13.89 3.70 -8.30
C TYR A 200 -13.68 2.19 -8.24
N TYR A 201 -14.77 1.44 -8.25
CA TYR A 201 -14.76 0.05 -8.67
C TYR A 201 -15.35 -0.04 -10.07
N THR A 202 -14.50 -0.36 -11.05
CA THR A 202 -14.88 -0.27 -12.47
C THR A 202 -14.03 -1.19 -13.36
N SER A 203 -14.60 -1.63 -14.48
CA SER A 203 -13.85 -2.24 -15.60
C SER A 203 -13.25 -1.20 -16.54
N LEU A 204 -13.68 0.05 -16.46
CA LEU A 204 -13.29 1.13 -17.36
C LEU A 204 -11.97 1.79 -16.93
N ARG A 205 -11.30 2.39 -17.90
CA ARG A 205 -10.16 3.27 -17.63
C ARG A 205 -10.67 4.62 -17.11
N LYS A 206 -10.08 5.12 -16.04
CA LYS A 206 -10.35 6.44 -15.48
C LYS A 206 -9.20 7.39 -15.79
N ASP A 207 -9.51 8.64 -16.11
CA ASP A 207 -8.51 9.69 -16.28
C ASP A 207 -8.05 10.18 -14.90
N LYS A 208 -6.74 10.27 -14.73
CA LYS A 208 -6.15 10.67 -13.44
C LYS A 208 -6.32 12.15 -13.14
N ASN A 209 -6.41 13.00 -14.16
CA ASN A 209 -6.62 14.44 -13.99
C ASN A 209 -8.06 14.71 -13.57
N GLU A 210 -9.04 14.06 -14.23
CA GLU A 210 -10.44 14.14 -13.82
C GLU A 210 -10.64 13.70 -12.36
N MET A 211 -10.00 12.59 -11.95
CA MET A 211 -10.06 12.13 -10.57
C MET A 211 -9.39 13.13 -9.59
N THR A 212 -8.34 13.81 -10.03
CA THR A 212 -7.70 14.87 -9.23
C THR A 212 -8.65 16.05 -9.04
N ASP A 213 -9.31 16.49 -10.10
CA ASP A 213 -10.28 17.58 -10.05
C ASP A 213 -11.47 17.21 -9.13
N GLU A 214 -11.95 15.96 -9.18
CA GLU A 214 -12.98 15.45 -8.27
C GLU A 214 -12.56 15.60 -6.79
N VAL A 215 -11.31 15.27 -6.46
CA VAL A 215 -10.80 15.43 -5.09
C VAL A 215 -10.79 16.90 -4.68
N HIS A 216 -10.34 17.79 -5.57
CA HIS A 216 -10.35 19.24 -5.30
C HIS A 216 -11.76 19.78 -5.09
N GLU A 217 -12.72 19.42 -5.94
CA GLU A 217 -14.12 19.82 -5.79
C GLU A 217 -14.74 19.30 -4.50
N TYR A 218 -14.45 18.06 -4.15
CA TYR A 218 -14.91 17.45 -2.89
C TYR A 218 -14.38 18.23 -1.67
N ILE A 219 -13.08 18.53 -1.64
CA ILE A 219 -12.45 19.29 -0.55
C ILE A 219 -13.05 20.69 -0.47
N LYS A 220 -13.13 21.38 -1.61
CA LYS A 220 -13.68 22.74 -1.70
C LYS A 220 -15.10 22.82 -1.14
N LYS A 221 -15.94 21.88 -1.50
CA LYS A 221 -17.35 21.84 -1.08
C LYS A 221 -17.51 21.62 0.43
N ARG A 222 -16.62 20.82 1.05
CA ARG A 222 -16.76 20.40 2.45
C ARG A 222 -15.90 21.19 3.42
N TYR A 223 -14.71 21.61 2.98
CA TYR A 223 -13.67 22.15 3.84
C TYR A 223 -13.16 23.54 3.40
N GLY A 224 -13.56 24.01 2.21
CA GLY A 224 -13.12 25.28 1.65
C GLY A 224 -11.86 25.19 0.80
N ASN A 225 -11.28 26.35 0.44
CA ASN A 225 -10.17 26.44 -0.52
C ASN A 225 -8.80 26.71 0.13
N GLU A 226 -8.75 26.82 1.46
CA GLU A 226 -7.52 27.21 2.18
C GLU A 226 -6.69 25.97 2.54
N TYR A 227 -6.06 25.35 1.55
CA TYR A 227 -5.21 24.17 1.72
C TYR A 227 -4.03 24.13 0.75
N SER A 228 -3.03 23.33 1.05
CA SER A 228 -1.90 23.00 0.18
C SER A 228 -1.83 21.50 -0.09
N ILE A 229 -1.34 21.13 -1.26
CA ILE A 229 -0.95 19.75 -1.59
C ILE A 229 0.49 19.55 -1.12
N ILE A 230 0.79 18.38 -0.49
CA ILE A 230 2.10 18.03 0.04
C ILE A 230 2.73 16.88 -0.72
#